data_3d089bfa7929d28be2e0b4527718fff0
#
_entry.id   3d089bfa7929d28be2e0b4527718fff0
#
_cell.length_a   1.000
_cell.length_b   1.000
_cell.length_c   1.000
_cell.angle_alpha   90.00
_cell.angle_beta   90.00
_cell.angle_gamma   90.00
#
_symmetry.space_group_name_H-M   'P 1'
#
loop_
_entity.id
_entity.type
_entity.pdbx_description
1 polymer ?
#
loop_
_entity_poly.entity_id
_entity_poly.type
_entity_poly.pdbx_seq_one_letter_code
_entity_poly.pdbx_strand_id
1 'polypeptide(L)'
;MGALYKDMNRALYPYIKSLDGERDDIIVRIQPILENFQVYNQSYLSTLDCFHPSAFSNVVMGTILWNNMFLPEAQKLKNMEYLLPLYVPTATDILQ
;
A
#
# COMPACT_ATOMS: atom_id res chain seq x y z
N MET A 1 -4.32 16.54 -12.93
CA MET A 1 -3.36 15.76 -12.09
C MET A 1 -3.89 14.37 -11.78
N GLY A 2 -5.09 14.26 -11.21
CA GLY A 2 -5.62 12.95 -10.81
C GLY A 2 -5.82 11.95 -11.95
N ALA A 3 -6.18 12.38 -13.14
CA ALA A 3 -6.41 11.50 -14.29
C ALA A 3 -5.11 10.85 -14.78
N LEU A 4 -4.04 11.64 -14.94
CA LEU A 4 -2.74 11.13 -15.39
C LEU A 4 -2.17 10.11 -14.40
N TYR A 5 -2.25 10.41 -13.13
CA TYR A 5 -1.77 9.56 -12.06
C TYR A 5 -2.53 8.22 -12.02
N LYS A 6 -3.86 8.25 -12.22
CA LYS A 6 -4.66 7.04 -12.29
C LYS A 6 -4.34 6.21 -13.55
N ASP A 7 -4.07 6.87 -14.67
CA ASP A 7 -3.70 6.18 -15.91
C ASP A 7 -2.32 5.52 -15.78
N MET A 8 -1.37 6.19 -15.15
CA MET A 8 -0.06 5.61 -14.85
C MET A 8 -0.19 4.38 -13.94
N ASN A 9 -0.98 4.46 -12.90
CA ASN A 9 -1.23 3.32 -12.01
C ASN A 9 -1.88 2.15 -12.75
N ARG A 10 -2.85 2.45 -13.60
CA ARG A 10 -3.52 1.42 -14.42
C ARG A 10 -2.55 0.70 -15.35
N ALA A 11 -1.59 1.42 -15.92
CA ALA A 11 -0.59 0.85 -16.80
C ALA A 11 0.42 -0.04 -16.07
N LEU A 12 0.66 0.22 -14.77
CA LEU A 12 1.58 -0.58 -13.97
C LEU A 12 1.10 -2.01 -13.74
N TYR A 13 -0.20 -2.23 -13.55
CA TYR A 13 -0.72 -3.55 -13.20
C TYR A 13 -0.37 -4.64 -14.21
N PRO A 14 -0.66 -4.48 -15.52
CA PRO A 14 -0.28 -5.51 -16.48
C PRO A 14 1.24 -5.68 -16.62
N TYR A 15 2.00 -4.60 -16.48
CA TYR A 15 3.46 -4.66 -16.53
C TYR A 15 4.03 -5.48 -15.37
N ILE A 16 3.58 -5.19 -14.15
CA ILE A 16 4.00 -5.95 -12.96
C ILE A 16 3.59 -7.42 -13.08
N LYS A 17 2.38 -7.67 -13.57
CA LYS A 17 1.90 -9.04 -13.81
C LYS A 17 2.78 -9.79 -14.81
N SER A 18 3.31 -9.10 -15.82
CA SER A 18 4.21 -9.70 -16.79
C SER A 18 5.57 -10.07 -16.20
N LEU A 19 6.01 -9.37 -15.15
CA LEU A 19 7.27 -9.66 -14.46
C LEU A 19 7.13 -10.79 -13.44
N ASP A 20 5.94 -10.93 -12.85
CA ASP A 20 5.69 -11.97 -11.84
C ASP A 20 5.64 -13.33 -12.53
N GLY A 21 6.41 -14.28 -12.01
CA GLY A 21 6.48 -15.62 -12.58
C GLY A 21 7.54 -15.81 -13.66
N GLU A 22 8.29 -14.77 -14.04
CA GLU A 22 9.43 -14.93 -14.94
C GLU A 22 10.55 -15.76 -14.32
N ARG A 23 10.65 -15.71 -12.98
CA ARG A 23 11.63 -16.47 -12.20
C ARG A 23 10.94 -17.12 -11.04
N ASP A 24 11.36 -18.35 -10.70
CA ASP A 24 10.80 -19.11 -9.57
C ASP A 24 11.25 -18.57 -8.22
N ASP A 25 12.35 -17.80 -8.19
CA ASP A 25 12.97 -17.28 -6.96
C ASP A 25 12.62 -15.81 -6.66
N ILE A 26 11.76 -15.19 -7.49
CA ILE A 26 11.37 -13.78 -7.34
C ILE A 26 9.85 -13.65 -7.48
N ILE A 27 9.26 -12.92 -6.52
CA ILE A 27 7.85 -12.55 -6.54
C ILE A 27 7.78 -11.03 -6.72
N VAL A 28 6.96 -10.57 -7.67
CA VAL A 28 6.73 -9.15 -7.91
C VAL A 28 5.26 -8.85 -7.66
N ARG A 29 4.97 -7.98 -6.69
CA ARG A 29 3.61 -7.65 -6.27
C ARG A 29 3.45 -6.14 -6.12
N ILE A 30 2.24 -5.64 -6.42
CA ILE A 30 1.88 -4.26 -6.12
C ILE A 30 1.28 -4.21 -4.73
N GLN A 31 1.72 -3.21 -3.95
CA GLN A 31 1.11 -2.88 -2.67
C GLN A 31 0.31 -1.58 -2.84
N PRO A 32 -1.03 -1.66 -2.98
CA PRO A 32 -1.83 -0.55 -3.47
C PRO A 32 -2.28 0.45 -2.40
N ILE A 33 -1.60 0.52 -1.28
CA ILE A 33 -2.01 1.29 -0.10
C ILE A 33 -2.29 2.77 -0.38
N LEU A 34 -1.61 3.35 -1.36
CA LEU A 34 -1.79 4.77 -1.71
C LEU A 34 -2.66 4.98 -2.96
N GLU A 35 -3.28 3.92 -3.49
CA GLU A 35 -4.06 4.01 -4.73
C GLU A 35 -5.25 4.97 -4.58
N ASN A 36 -5.92 4.95 -3.44
CA ASN A 36 -7.05 5.83 -3.11
C ASN A 36 -6.69 6.81 -1.99
N PHE A 37 -5.44 7.26 -1.96
CA PHE A 37 -4.95 8.15 -0.92
C PHE A 37 -5.68 9.48 -0.92
N GLN A 38 -6.03 9.94 0.29
CA GLN A 38 -6.52 11.30 0.53
C GLN A 38 -6.10 11.73 1.94
N VAL A 39 -6.11 13.03 2.18
CA VAL A 39 -5.88 13.57 3.53
C VAL A 39 -7.20 13.53 4.28
N TYR A 40 -7.31 12.66 5.27
CA TYR A 40 -8.54 12.45 6.04
C TYR A 40 -8.79 13.54 7.07
N ASN A 41 -7.73 14.02 7.70
CA ASN A 41 -7.77 15.16 8.62
C ASN A 41 -6.34 15.69 8.85
N GLN A 42 -6.22 16.80 9.61
CA GLN A 42 -4.94 17.46 9.83
C GLN A 42 -3.90 16.59 10.55
N SER A 43 -4.32 15.60 11.34
CA SER A 43 -3.40 14.72 12.04
C SER A 43 -2.55 13.85 11.10
N TYR A 44 -2.97 13.70 9.84
CA TYR A 44 -2.21 12.97 8.83
C TYR A 44 -1.04 13.75 8.25
N LEU A 45 -0.99 15.07 8.49
CA LEU A 45 0.05 15.94 7.94
C LEU A 45 1.00 16.42 9.04
N SER A 46 2.25 16.61 8.67
CA SER A 46 3.25 17.22 9.55
C SER A 46 2.85 18.64 9.92
N THR A 47 3.04 19.00 11.19
CA THR A 47 2.83 20.38 11.65
C THR A 47 3.91 21.35 11.17
N LEU A 48 5.03 20.84 10.66
CA LEU A 48 6.13 21.67 10.18
C LEU A 48 5.83 22.35 8.84
N ASP A 49 5.24 21.62 7.90
CA ASP A 49 5.01 22.13 6.54
C ASP A 49 3.60 21.87 6.01
N CYS A 50 2.76 21.16 6.76
CA CYS A 50 1.40 20.78 6.35
C CYS A 50 1.35 20.06 5.01
N PHE A 51 2.42 19.35 4.66
CA PHE A 51 2.54 18.64 3.38
C PHE A 51 3.01 17.20 3.56
N HIS A 52 4.13 16.99 4.25
CA HIS A 52 4.66 15.65 4.47
C HIS A 52 3.79 14.86 5.48
N PRO A 53 3.77 13.52 5.38
CA PRO A 53 3.05 12.69 6.35
C PRO A 53 3.55 12.93 7.77
N SER A 54 2.62 12.97 8.73
CA SER A 54 2.93 13.03 10.16
C SER A 54 3.48 11.68 10.65
N ALA A 55 4.02 11.66 11.88
CA ALA A 55 4.42 10.41 12.54
C ALA A 55 3.24 9.43 12.64
N PHE A 56 2.04 9.93 12.98
CA PHE A 56 0.83 9.12 13.03
C PHE A 56 0.50 8.52 11.65
N SER A 57 0.57 9.31 10.60
CA SER A 57 0.32 8.86 9.23
C SER A 57 1.31 7.76 8.81
N ASN A 58 2.58 7.91 9.17
CA ASN A 58 3.60 6.90 8.89
C ASN A 58 3.33 5.59 9.63
N VAL A 59 2.84 5.63 10.86
CA VAL A 59 2.45 4.43 11.62
C VAL A 59 1.28 3.72 10.93
N VAL A 60 0.25 4.47 10.53
CA VAL A 60 -0.90 3.91 9.80
C VAL A 60 -0.44 3.26 8.49
N MET A 61 0.36 3.97 7.72
CA MET A 61 0.87 3.49 6.43
C MET A 61 1.71 2.23 6.58
N GLY A 62 2.64 2.23 7.54
CA GLY A 62 3.49 1.07 7.80
C GLY A 62 2.71 -0.15 8.23
N THR A 63 1.71 0.02 9.10
CA THR A 63 0.86 -1.08 9.56
C THR A 63 0.05 -1.68 8.41
N ILE A 64 -0.58 -0.85 7.59
CA ILE A 64 -1.39 -1.33 6.47
C ILE A 64 -0.51 -1.97 5.39
N LEU A 65 0.67 -1.40 5.12
CA LEU A 65 1.62 -2.00 4.19
C LEU A 65 2.02 -3.39 4.67
N TRP A 66 2.37 -3.53 5.93
CA TRP A 66 2.70 -4.82 6.53
C TRP A 66 1.55 -5.82 6.40
N ASN A 67 0.35 -5.42 6.80
CA ASN A 67 -0.83 -6.29 6.74
C ASN A 67 -1.13 -6.72 5.29
N ASN A 68 -1.00 -5.81 4.34
CA ASN A 68 -1.23 -6.10 2.93
C ASN A 68 -0.27 -7.16 2.37
N MET A 69 0.93 -7.25 2.91
CA MET A 69 1.90 -8.25 2.47
C MET A 69 1.44 -9.69 2.70
N PHE A 70 0.46 -9.90 3.56
CA PHE A 70 -0.10 -11.23 3.88
C PHE A 70 -1.51 -11.43 3.33
N LEU A 71 -2.02 -10.48 2.54
CA LEU A 71 -3.35 -10.55 1.95
C LEU A 71 -3.28 -10.84 0.45
N PRO A 72 -4.22 -11.63 -0.10
CA PRO A 72 -4.37 -11.75 -1.55
C PRO A 72 -4.64 -10.39 -2.19
N GLU A 73 -4.27 -10.24 -3.46
CA GLU A 73 -4.40 -8.98 -4.20
C GLU A 73 -5.78 -8.34 -4.05
N ALA A 74 -6.84 -9.14 -4.19
CA ALA A 74 -8.22 -8.64 -4.11
C ALA A 74 -8.62 -8.11 -2.74
N GLN A 75 -7.89 -8.48 -1.68
CA GLN A 75 -8.20 -8.08 -0.30
C GLN A 75 -7.26 -7.00 0.22
N LYS A 76 -6.24 -6.60 -0.53
CA LYS A 76 -5.32 -5.56 -0.12
C LYS A 76 -6.03 -4.22 0.00
N LEU A 77 -5.75 -3.50 1.10
CA LEU A 77 -6.31 -2.19 1.32
C LEU A 77 -5.66 -1.16 0.39
N LYS A 78 -6.49 -0.27 -0.16
CA LYS A 78 -6.10 0.77 -1.11
C LYS A 78 -6.10 2.17 -0.51
N ASN A 79 -6.34 2.26 0.80
CA ASN A 79 -6.35 3.51 1.54
C ASN A 79 -5.78 3.29 2.93
N MET A 80 -5.55 4.38 3.66
CA MET A 80 -4.96 4.35 4.98
C MET A 80 -5.76 5.21 5.98
N GLU A 81 -7.09 5.11 5.91
CA GLU A 81 -7.98 5.94 6.71
C GLU A 81 -7.89 5.62 8.21
N TYR A 82 -7.75 4.35 8.58
CA TYR A 82 -7.78 3.92 9.96
C TYR A 82 -6.53 3.14 10.34
N LEU A 83 -6.07 3.35 11.59
CA LEU A 83 -5.06 2.49 12.18
C LEU A 83 -5.69 1.13 12.53
N LEU A 84 -5.20 0.08 11.90
CA LEU A 84 -5.64 -1.28 12.12
C LEU A 84 -4.67 -2.04 13.02
N PRO A 85 -5.13 -3.13 13.69
CA PRO A 85 -4.21 -4.00 14.40
C PRO A 85 -3.15 -4.57 13.49
N LEU A 86 -1.91 -4.64 13.98
CA LEU A 86 -0.81 -5.25 13.23
C LEU A 86 -1.01 -6.76 13.14
N TYR A 87 -0.98 -7.29 11.92
CA TYR A 87 -1.06 -8.72 11.70
C TYR A 87 0.20 -9.43 12.19
N VAL A 88 0.02 -10.49 12.96
CA VAL A 88 1.13 -11.33 13.43
C VAL A 88 1.15 -12.60 12.58
N PRO A 89 2.14 -12.75 11.67
CA PRO A 89 2.18 -13.90 10.78
C PRO A 89 2.47 -15.21 11.53
N THR A 90 1.99 -16.30 10.95
CA THR A 90 2.25 -17.66 11.40
C THR A 90 3.27 -18.34 10.50
N ALA A 91 3.73 -19.52 10.88
CA ALA A 91 4.73 -20.28 10.11
C ALA A 91 4.21 -20.73 8.73
N THR A 92 2.89 -20.71 8.51
CA THR A 92 2.25 -21.11 7.24
C THR A 92 1.93 -19.94 6.33
N ASP A 93 2.11 -18.70 6.79
CA ASP A 93 1.88 -17.52 5.96
C ASP A 93 2.95 -17.39 4.87
N ILE A 94 2.51 -16.91 3.71
CA ILE A 94 3.39 -16.55 2.60
C ILE A 94 3.14 -15.11 2.19
N LEU A 95 4.17 -14.44 1.69
CA LEU A 95 4.04 -13.09 1.16
C LEU A 95 3.25 -13.10 -0.15
N GLN A 96 2.37 -12.10 -0.26
CA GLN A 96 1.45 -11.95 -1.38
C GLN A 96 1.79 -10.73 -2.23
#